data_3cdfe1a66f8c8edd2ef0daeddf834fbf
#
_entry.id   3cdfe1a66f8c8edd2ef0daeddf834fbf
#
_cell.length_a   1.000
_cell.length_b   1.000
_cell.length_c   1.000
_cell.angle_alpha   90.00
_cell.angle_beta   90.00
_cell.angle_gamma   90.00
#
_symmetry.space_group_name_H-M   'P 1'
#
loop_
_entity.id
_entity.type
_entity.pdbx_description
1 polymer ?
#
loop_
_entity_poly.entity_id
_entity_poly.type
_entity_poly.pdbx_seq_one_letter_code
_entity_poly.pdbx_strand_id
1 'polypeptide(L)'
;MPAEHTCLRPPDARLGMAGSGTTLVECKLLGRRAVGVDINPDAVMVARNRLDFAYTPLDAEYKVPEIRTYIGDARSLDLIESESVDLIATHPPYASIIPYSHDREGDLSNVHSIAEFAEEMTKVALECFRVLKPGKHCAMLMGDTRRNKHFVPITPRVLMSFLEAGFILREDIIKLQWKMKSTREKWFGKKYDFYLIGHEHLYVFRKPEAGEKVTKFRESMKWW
;
A
#
# COMPACT_ATOMS: atom_id res chain seq x y z
N MET A 1 6.04 23.17 36.87
CA MET A 1 6.48 23.40 35.49
C MET A 1 5.50 22.65 34.60
N PRO A 2 4.73 23.33 33.74
CA PRO A 2 3.87 22.61 32.80
C PRO A 2 4.73 21.95 31.77
N ALA A 3 4.48 20.65 31.49
CA ALA A 3 5.10 19.91 30.43
C ALA A 3 4.75 20.59 29.09
N GLU A 4 5.75 21.06 28.38
CA GLU A 4 5.61 21.50 27.01
C GLU A 4 5.06 20.32 26.19
N HIS A 5 3.80 20.40 25.81
CA HIS A 5 3.26 19.57 24.75
C HIS A 5 3.98 19.95 23.46
N THR A 6 5.09 19.30 23.19
CA THR A 6 5.68 19.29 21.85
C THR A 6 4.61 18.74 20.93
N CYS A 7 3.94 19.62 20.20
CA CYS A 7 3.05 19.28 19.11
C CYS A 7 3.90 18.47 18.10
N LEU A 8 3.85 17.14 18.21
CA LEU A 8 4.52 16.25 17.29
C LEU A 8 3.90 16.51 15.92
N ARG A 9 4.70 17.10 15.03
CA ARG A 9 4.32 17.31 13.64
C ARG A 9 3.80 15.98 13.11
N PRO A 10 2.56 15.90 12.59
CA PRO A 10 2.03 14.63 12.11
C PRO A 10 2.96 14.07 11.02
N PRO A 11 3.20 12.76 11.01
CA PRO A 11 4.09 12.14 10.05
C PRO A 11 3.61 12.38 8.62
N ASP A 12 4.53 12.63 7.71
CA ASP A 12 4.25 12.76 6.28
C ASP A 12 3.90 11.36 5.72
N ALA A 13 2.66 11.17 5.31
CA ALA A 13 2.24 9.97 4.62
C ALA A 13 2.51 10.10 3.13
N ARG A 14 3.06 9.05 2.50
CA ARG A 14 3.24 8.97 1.06
C ARG A 14 2.77 7.62 0.55
N LEU A 15 2.13 7.62 -0.60
CA LEU A 15 1.46 6.44 -1.17
C LEU A 15 2.02 6.14 -2.55
N GLY A 16 2.48 4.92 -2.74
CA GLY A 16 2.55 4.32 -4.06
C GLY A 16 1.22 3.63 -4.38
N MET A 17 0.79 3.63 -5.66
CA MET A 17 -0.47 3.03 -6.13
C MET A 17 -1.69 3.64 -5.42
N ALA A 18 -1.85 4.97 -5.60
CA ALA A 18 -2.84 5.77 -4.88
C ALA A 18 -4.30 5.47 -5.30
N GLY A 19 -4.49 4.86 -6.48
CA GLY A 19 -5.82 4.58 -7.04
C GLY A 19 -6.69 5.83 -7.08
N SER A 20 -7.95 5.71 -6.67
CA SER A 20 -8.90 6.83 -6.60
C SER A 20 -8.62 7.84 -5.46
N GLY A 21 -7.51 7.73 -4.74
CA GLY A 21 -7.05 8.70 -3.75
C GLY A 21 -7.76 8.66 -2.40
N THR A 22 -8.43 7.59 -2.03
CA THR A 22 -9.14 7.52 -0.73
C THR A 22 -8.23 7.84 0.45
N THR A 23 -7.03 7.25 0.49
CA THR A 23 -6.07 7.53 1.57
C THR A 23 -5.54 8.97 1.54
N LEU A 24 -5.45 9.59 0.37
CA LEU A 24 -5.08 11.01 0.25
C LEU A 24 -6.15 11.93 0.85
N VAL A 25 -7.43 11.59 0.63
CA VAL A 25 -8.56 12.28 1.27
C VAL A 25 -8.48 12.17 2.79
N GLU A 26 -8.22 10.97 3.32
CA GLU A 26 -8.02 10.76 4.76
C GLU A 26 -6.83 11.56 5.29
N CYS A 27 -5.71 11.60 4.54
CA CYS A 27 -4.57 12.43 4.92
C CYS A 27 -4.94 13.91 5.00
N LYS A 28 -5.72 14.42 4.03
CA LYS A 28 -6.21 15.81 4.03
C LYS A 28 -7.07 16.09 5.25
N LEU A 29 -8.03 15.20 5.56
CA LEU A 29 -8.92 15.33 6.72
C LEU A 29 -8.17 15.28 8.05
N LEU A 30 -7.09 14.50 8.13
CA LEU A 30 -6.25 14.34 9.31
C LEU A 30 -5.11 15.38 9.42
N GLY A 31 -5.07 16.38 8.55
CA GLY A 31 -4.03 17.41 8.56
C GLY A 31 -2.62 16.88 8.22
N ARG A 32 -2.52 15.77 7.49
CA ARG A 32 -1.24 15.13 7.12
C ARG A 32 -0.86 15.47 5.69
N ARG A 33 0.37 15.91 5.48
CA ARG A 33 0.91 16.05 4.12
C ARG A 33 1.00 14.68 3.46
N ALA A 34 0.66 14.59 2.17
CA ALA A 34 0.73 13.33 1.45
C ALA A 34 1.14 13.50 0.00
N VAL A 35 1.74 12.44 -0.54
CA VAL A 35 2.05 12.32 -1.97
C VAL A 35 1.44 11.01 -2.47
N GLY A 36 0.57 11.09 -3.48
CA GLY A 36 0.03 9.95 -4.20
C GLY A 36 0.73 9.77 -5.53
N VAL A 37 1.13 8.54 -5.83
CA VAL A 37 1.67 8.15 -7.13
C VAL A 37 0.81 7.03 -7.70
N ASP A 38 0.41 7.14 -8.95
CA ASP A 38 -0.29 6.07 -9.66
C ASP A 38 0.11 6.09 -11.12
N ILE A 39 0.24 4.92 -11.73
CA ILE A 39 0.61 4.80 -13.14
C ILE A 39 -0.55 5.19 -14.06
N ASN A 40 -1.80 5.08 -13.57
CA ASN A 40 -3.00 5.38 -14.32
C ASN A 40 -3.37 6.88 -14.17
N PRO A 41 -3.30 7.69 -15.26
CA PRO A 41 -3.65 9.12 -15.21
C PRO A 41 -5.12 9.35 -14.87
N ASP A 42 -6.02 8.45 -15.26
CA ASP A 42 -7.45 8.57 -14.93
C ASP A 42 -7.67 8.40 -13.41
N ALA A 43 -6.96 7.47 -12.79
CA ALA A 43 -6.97 7.31 -11.33
C ALA A 43 -6.44 8.57 -10.63
N VAL A 44 -5.34 9.15 -11.13
CA VAL A 44 -4.79 10.41 -10.61
C VAL A 44 -5.77 11.57 -10.79
N MET A 45 -6.46 11.64 -11.92
CA MET A 45 -7.48 12.68 -12.17
C MET A 45 -8.67 12.52 -11.21
N VAL A 46 -9.16 11.30 -11.00
CA VAL A 46 -10.22 11.02 -10.02
C VAL A 46 -9.75 11.41 -8.61
N ALA A 47 -8.51 11.08 -8.24
CA ALA A 47 -7.96 11.45 -6.94
C ALA A 47 -7.91 12.98 -6.76
N ARG A 48 -7.49 13.73 -7.78
CA ARG A 48 -7.47 15.20 -7.77
C ARG A 48 -8.87 15.79 -7.59
N ASN A 49 -9.84 15.30 -8.35
CA ASN A 49 -11.24 15.75 -8.23
C ASN A 49 -11.81 15.46 -6.83
N ARG A 50 -11.47 14.31 -6.25
CA ARG A 50 -11.88 13.97 -4.88
C ARG A 50 -11.20 14.80 -3.79
N LEU A 51 -10.06 15.39 -4.09
CA LEU A 51 -9.33 16.29 -3.19
C LEU A 51 -9.79 17.75 -3.33
N ASP A 52 -10.58 18.08 -4.36
CA ASP A 52 -11.11 19.41 -4.61
C ASP A 52 -12.35 19.68 -3.75
N PHE A 53 -12.14 19.81 -2.45
CA PHE A 53 -13.16 20.25 -1.49
C PHE A 53 -12.55 21.20 -0.47
N ALA A 54 -13.33 22.21 -0.08
CA ALA A 54 -12.97 23.06 1.03
C ALA A 54 -13.15 22.29 2.35
N TYR A 55 -12.13 22.30 3.18
CA TYR A 55 -12.17 21.72 4.51
C TYR A 55 -11.64 22.74 5.53
N THR A 56 -12.48 23.08 6.47
CA THR A 56 -12.07 23.89 7.63
C THR A 56 -12.07 22.98 8.84
N PRO A 57 -10.87 22.64 9.38
CA PRO A 57 -10.79 21.87 10.61
C PRO A 57 -11.54 22.57 11.74
N LEU A 58 -12.18 21.82 12.61
CA LEU A 58 -12.83 22.36 13.83
C LEU A 58 -11.79 22.98 14.77
N ASP A 59 -10.53 22.59 14.64
CA ASP A 59 -9.43 23.08 15.46
C ASP A 59 -8.65 24.14 14.67
N ALA A 60 -8.62 25.37 15.16
CA ALA A 60 -8.02 26.53 14.46
C ALA A 60 -6.50 26.42 14.26
N GLU A 61 -5.83 25.49 14.92
CA GLU A 61 -4.40 25.22 14.74
C GLU A 61 -4.07 24.38 13.50
N TYR A 62 -5.06 23.73 12.88
CA TYR A 62 -4.85 22.89 11.70
C TYR A 62 -4.76 23.71 10.41
N LYS A 63 -3.57 23.79 9.85
CA LYS A 63 -3.39 24.25 8.47
C LYS A 63 -3.80 23.13 7.51
N VAL A 64 -4.49 23.50 6.41
CA VAL A 64 -4.79 22.55 5.33
C VAL A 64 -3.47 21.96 4.83
N PRO A 65 -3.28 20.63 4.89
CA PRO A 65 -2.02 20.02 4.53
C PRO A 65 -1.82 20.02 3.01
N GLU A 66 -0.56 20.06 2.60
CA GLU A 66 -0.21 19.90 1.20
C GLU A 66 -0.40 18.44 0.76
N ILE A 67 -1.25 18.22 -0.25
CA ILE A 67 -1.43 16.92 -0.90
C ILE A 67 -0.98 17.05 -2.35
N ARG A 68 -0.04 16.22 -2.76
CA ARG A 68 0.47 16.17 -4.14
C ARG A 68 0.10 14.84 -4.79
N THR A 69 -0.13 14.87 -6.11
CA THR A 69 -0.41 13.65 -6.89
C THR A 69 0.44 13.66 -8.16
N TYR A 70 1.03 12.52 -8.47
CA TYR A 70 1.86 12.34 -9.65
C TYR A 70 1.40 11.13 -10.46
N ILE A 71 1.48 11.23 -11.78
CA ILE A 71 1.43 10.08 -12.67
C ILE A 71 2.85 9.51 -12.67
N GLY A 72 3.00 8.25 -12.25
CA GLY A 72 4.32 7.63 -12.13
C GLY A 72 4.23 6.16 -11.79
N ASP A 73 5.34 5.48 -11.96
CA ASP A 73 5.50 4.05 -11.66
C ASP A 73 6.02 3.87 -10.23
N ALA A 74 5.37 3.03 -9.44
CA ALA A 74 5.79 2.73 -8.07
C ALA A 74 7.13 1.96 -8.00
N ARG A 75 7.60 1.42 -9.13
CA ARG A 75 8.93 0.79 -9.27
C ARG A 75 10.07 1.80 -9.44
N SER A 76 9.73 3.09 -9.67
CA SER A 76 10.68 4.20 -9.86
C SER A 76 10.06 5.48 -9.30
N LEU A 77 10.30 5.73 -8.02
CA LEU A 77 9.79 6.89 -7.29
C LEU A 77 10.78 8.06 -7.34
N ASP A 78 11.30 8.37 -8.52
CA ASP A 78 12.41 9.32 -8.74
C ASP A 78 12.12 10.74 -8.21
N LEU A 79 10.85 11.15 -8.20
CA LEU A 79 10.41 12.43 -7.65
C LEU A 79 10.40 12.50 -6.12
N ILE A 80 10.71 11.38 -5.47
CA ILE A 80 10.69 11.25 -4.01
C ILE A 80 12.11 10.99 -3.51
N GLU A 81 12.61 11.89 -2.68
CA GLU A 81 13.93 11.77 -2.08
C GLU A 81 14.03 10.54 -1.18
N SER A 82 15.23 9.95 -1.12
CA SER A 82 15.53 8.86 -0.20
C SER A 82 15.30 9.31 1.24
N GLU A 83 14.81 8.39 2.07
CA GLU A 83 14.60 8.60 3.51
C GLU A 83 13.84 9.89 3.86
N SER A 84 12.83 10.23 3.02
CA SER A 84 12.02 11.44 3.21
C SER A 84 10.61 11.14 3.74
N VAL A 85 10.19 9.87 3.73
CA VAL A 85 8.82 9.41 4.01
C VAL A 85 8.70 8.86 5.43
N ASP A 86 7.67 9.24 6.17
CA ASP A 86 7.40 8.74 7.52
C ASP A 86 6.45 7.51 7.54
N LEU A 87 5.58 7.39 6.54
CA LEU A 87 4.64 6.28 6.41
C LEU A 87 4.33 6.01 4.95
N ILE A 88 4.41 4.75 4.54
CA ILE A 88 3.89 4.30 3.25
C ILE A 88 2.62 3.49 3.51
N ALA A 89 1.56 3.76 2.74
CA ALA A 89 0.38 2.91 2.66
C ALA A 89 0.11 2.61 1.19
N THR A 90 0.08 1.34 0.83
CA THR A 90 -0.08 0.92 -0.57
C THR A 90 -1.04 -0.25 -0.69
N HIS A 91 -1.73 -0.30 -1.82
CA HIS A 91 -2.66 -1.37 -2.17
C HIS A 91 -2.41 -1.76 -3.64
N PRO A 92 -1.42 -2.62 -3.90
CA PRO A 92 -1.10 -3.06 -5.25
C PRO A 92 -2.27 -3.78 -5.92
N PRO A 93 -2.33 -3.82 -7.25
CA PRO A 93 -3.26 -4.69 -7.95
C PRO A 93 -2.97 -6.16 -7.63
N TYR A 94 -3.97 -7.04 -7.78
CA TYR A 94 -3.80 -8.47 -7.53
C TYR A 94 -3.43 -9.21 -8.83
N ALA A 95 -2.31 -8.83 -9.44
CA ALA A 95 -1.92 -9.28 -10.78
C ALA A 95 -3.09 -9.08 -11.79
N SER A 96 -3.26 -9.95 -12.77
CA SER A 96 -4.30 -9.83 -13.81
C SER A 96 -5.72 -10.23 -13.36
N ILE A 97 -6.08 -10.06 -12.08
CA ILE A 97 -7.44 -10.39 -11.59
C ILE A 97 -8.44 -9.32 -12.02
N ILE A 98 -8.05 -8.05 -11.90
CA ILE A 98 -8.82 -6.90 -12.35
C ILE A 98 -7.87 -6.03 -13.17
N PRO A 99 -8.01 -5.99 -14.49
CA PRO A 99 -7.24 -5.06 -15.32
C PRO A 99 -7.75 -3.64 -15.02
N TYR A 100 -6.89 -2.80 -14.49
CA TYR A 100 -7.21 -1.39 -14.22
C TYR A 100 -6.95 -0.50 -15.44
N SER A 101 -6.09 -0.93 -16.37
CA SER A 101 -5.92 -0.31 -17.68
C SER A 101 -5.77 -1.39 -18.74
N HIS A 102 -6.38 -1.22 -19.93
CA HIS A 102 -6.38 -2.26 -20.95
C HIS A 102 -5.05 -2.36 -21.73
N ASP A 103 -4.28 -1.27 -21.87
CA ASP A 103 -3.11 -1.25 -22.76
C ASP A 103 -1.95 -0.39 -22.23
N ARG A 104 -1.89 -0.13 -20.92
CA ARG A 104 -0.81 0.70 -20.38
C ARG A 104 0.42 -0.15 -20.11
N GLU A 105 1.50 0.18 -20.79
CA GLU A 105 2.81 -0.39 -20.50
C GLU A 105 3.21 -0.11 -19.05
N GLY A 106 3.70 -1.15 -18.37
CA GLY A 106 4.13 -1.05 -16.98
C GLY A 106 3.03 -1.22 -15.93
N ASP A 107 1.74 -1.27 -16.29
CA ASP A 107 0.68 -1.53 -15.33
C ASP A 107 0.74 -2.97 -14.82
N LEU A 108 0.99 -3.12 -13.52
CA LEU A 108 1.10 -4.43 -12.86
C LEU A 108 -0.21 -5.23 -12.87
N SER A 109 -1.35 -4.57 -13.12
CA SER A 109 -2.63 -5.26 -13.31
C SER A 109 -2.71 -6.04 -14.63
N ASN A 110 -1.78 -5.84 -15.55
CA ASN A 110 -1.70 -6.56 -16.81
C ASN A 110 -0.73 -7.75 -16.77
N VAL A 111 -0.02 -7.96 -15.64
CA VAL A 111 0.94 -9.06 -15.50
C VAL A 111 0.19 -10.37 -15.21
N HIS A 112 0.28 -11.32 -16.13
CA HIS A 112 -0.42 -12.61 -16.02
C HIS A 112 0.30 -13.66 -15.19
N SER A 113 1.63 -13.63 -15.19
CA SER A 113 2.46 -14.54 -14.39
C SER A 113 2.57 -14.03 -12.95
N ILE A 114 2.26 -14.91 -11.99
CA ILE A 114 2.41 -14.55 -10.56
C ILE A 114 3.89 -14.45 -10.16
N ALA A 115 4.77 -15.21 -10.82
CA ALA A 115 6.21 -15.10 -10.57
C ALA A 115 6.74 -13.74 -11.04
N GLU A 116 6.43 -13.36 -12.28
CA GLU A 116 6.77 -12.05 -12.83
C GLU A 116 6.19 -10.91 -11.99
N PHE A 117 4.93 -11.03 -11.56
CA PHE A 117 4.31 -10.06 -10.66
C PHE A 117 5.10 -9.89 -9.35
N ALA A 118 5.56 -10.99 -8.74
CA ALA A 118 6.37 -10.95 -7.52
C ALA A 118 7.74 -10.28 -7.75
N GLU A 119 8.37 -10.53 -8.91
CA GLU A 119 9.62 -9.85 -9.31
C GLU A 119 9.42 -8.34 -9.45
N GLU A 120 8.34 -7.92 -10.11
CA GLU A 120 7.99 -6.51 -10.23
C GLU A 120 7.68 -5.88 -8.87
N MET A 121 7.00 -6.60 -7.98
CA MET A 121 6.75 -6.16 -6.61
C MET A 121 8.02 -6.05 -5.77
N THR A 122 9.08 -6.79 -6.10
CA THR A 122 10.40 -6.61 -5.47
C THR A 122 10.98 -5.23 -5.81
N LYS A 123 10.83 -4.76 -7.05
CA LYS A 123 11.25 -3.40 -7.45
C LYS A 123 10.46 -2.33 -6.67
N VAL A 124 9.15 -2.52 -6.54
CA VAL A 124 8.29 -1.64 -5.71
C VAL A 124 8.77 -1.63 -4.25
N ALA A 125 9.08 -2.80 -3.70
CA ALA A 125 9.55 -2.92 -2.31
C ALA A 125 10.89 -2.21 -2.09
N LEU A 126 11.83 -2.30 -3.05
CA LEU A 126 13.11 -1.60 -3.01
C LEU A 126 12.93 -0.07 -3.02
N GLU A 127 12.04 0.45 -3.87
CA GLU A 127 11.72 1.87 -3.88
C GLU A 127 11.02 2.34 -2.61
N CYS A 128 10.07 1.55 -2.09
CA CYS A 128 9.46 1.79 -0.78
C CYS A 128 10.54 1.83 0.33
N PHE A 129 11.49 0.90 0.30
CA PHE A 129 12.59 0.87 1.26
C PHE A 129 13.49 2.09 1.14
N ARG A 130 13.83 2.49 -0.08
CA ARG A 130 14.67 3.66 -0.35
C ARG A 130 14.05 4.95 0.20
N VAL A 131 12.79 5.22 -0.12
CA VAL A 131 12.14 6.48 0.23
C VAL A 131 11.70 6.57 1.70
N LEU A 132 11.49 5.43 2.36
CA LEU A 132 11.07 5.39 3.77
C LEU A 132 12.23 5.74 4.69
N LYS A 133 12.00 6.58 5.69
CA LYS A 133 12.99 6.88 6.74
C LYS A 133 13.29 5.64 7.58
N PRO A 134 14.52 5.50 8.11
CA PRO A 134 14.84 4.46 9.09
C PRO A 134 13.87 4.45 10.28
N GLY A 135 13.52 3.28 10.78
CA GLY A 135 12.59 3.09 11.90
C GLY A 135 11.10 3.28 11.55
N LYS A 136 10.78 3.71 10.33
CA LYS A 136 9.39 3.99 9.90
C LYS A 136 8.73 2.78 9.24
N HIS A 137 7.43 2.91 8.92
CA HIS A 137 6.57 1.79 8.57
C HIS A 137 6.03 1.89 7.14
N CYS A 138 5.91 0.72 6.50
CA CYS A 138 5.19 0.54 5.25
C CYS A 138 4.03 -0.43 5.49
N ALA A 139 2.81 0.00 5.21
CA ALA A 139 1.60 -0.80 5.29
C ALA A 139 1.16 -1.19 3.87
N MET A 140 1.02 -2.49 3.62
CA MET A 140 0.61 -3.03 2.32
C MET A 140 -0.62 -3.90 2.50
N LEU A 141 -1.73 -3.49 1.88
CA LEU A 141 -2.93 -4.31 1.79
C LEU A 141 -2.87 -5.19 0.55
N MET A 142 -3.10 -6.49 0.71
CA MET A 142 -3.03 -7.47 -0.37
C MET A 142 -4.03 -8.60 -0.17
N GLY A 143 -4.56 -9.12 -1.27
CA GLY A 143 -5.45 -10.28 -1.29
C GLY A 143 -4.95 -11.39 -2.20
N ASP A 144 -5.50 -12.58 -1.95
CA ASP A 144 -5.26 -13.78 -2.75
C ASP A 144 -6.40 -14.05 -3.72
N THR A 145 -6.19 -14.94 -4.66
CA THR A 145 -7.18 -15.26 -5.68
C THR A 145 -7.32 -16.76 -5.93
N ARG A 146 -8.15 -17.10 -6.91
CA ARG A 146 -8.29 -18.44 -7.43
C ARG A 146 -8.10 -18.48 -8.94
N ARG A 147 -7.40 -19.52 -9.41
CA ARG A 147 -7.35 -19.90 -10.82
C ARG A 147 -7.71 -21.39 -10.93
N ASN A 148 -8.57 -21.72 -11.85
CA ASN A 148 -9.03 -23.12 -12.05
C ASN A 148 -9.53 -23.78 -10.75
N LYS A 149 -10.30 -23.03 -9.92
CA LYS A 149 -10.82 -23.44 -8.60
C LYS A 149 -9.76 -23.58 -7.49
N HIS A 150 -8.48 -23.52 -7.79
CA HIS A 150 -7.39 -23.64 -6.81
C HIS A 150 -6.99 -22.27 -6.26
N PHE A 151 -6.63 -22.26 -4.99
CA PHE A 151 -6.10 -21.09 -4.31
C PHE A 151 -4.75 -20.69 -4.90
N VAL A 152 -4.59 -19.42 -5.22
CA VAL A 152 -3.34 -18.84 -5.73
C VAL A 152 -2.79 -17.88 -4.68
N PRO A 153 -1.71 -18.27 -3.98
CA PRO A 153 -1.12 -17.47 -2.90
C PRO A 153 -0.26 -16.35 -3.50
N ILE A 154 -0.86 -15.19 -3.76
CA ILE A 154 -0.16 -13.98 -4.20
C ILE A 154 0.48 -13.30 -2.99
N THR A 155 -0.30 -13.16 -1.93
CA THR A 155 0.05 -12.44 -0.71
C THR A 155 1.38 -12.89 -0.09
N PRO A 156 1.65 -14.20 0.15
CA PRO A 156 2.92 -14.62 0.71
C PRO A 156 4.10 -14.40 -0.25
N ARG A 157 3.88 -14.42 -1.56
CA ARG A 157 4.96 -14.14 -2.53
C ARG A 157 5.38 -12.68 -2.49
N VAL A 158 4.41 -11.77 -2.42
CA VAL A 158 4.70 -10.34 -2.30
C VAL A 158 5.26 -10.01 -0.90
N LEU A 159 4.81 -10.69 0.16
CA LEU A 159 5.47 -10.61 1.47
C LEU A 159 6.97 -10.88 1.34
N MET A 160 7.35 -11.96 0.64
CA MET A 160 8.76 -12.31 0.43
C MET A 160 9.53 -11.21 -0.31
N SER A 161 8.93 -10.57 -1.33
CA SER A 161 9.54 -9.44 -2.04
C SER A 161 9.90 -8.28 -1.09
N PHE A 162 9.05 -7.97 -0.12
CA PHE A 162 9.34 -6.93 0.88
C PHE A 162 10.42 -7.36 1.87
N LEU A 163 10.43 -8.61 2.31
CA LEU A 163 11.50 -9.14 3.17
C LEU A 163 12.85 -9.16 2.43
N GLU A 164 12.85 -9.46 1.13
CA GLU A 164 14.04 -9.39 0.26
C GLU A 164 14.61 -7.98 0.14
N ALA A 165 13.74 -6.97 0.10
CA ALA A 165 14.16 -5.57 0.09
C ALA A 165 14.79 -5.10 1.42
N GLY A 166 14.74 -5.93 2.49
CA GLY A 166 15.36 -5.65 3.79
C GLY A 166 14.40 -5.17 4.87
N PHE A 167 13.10 -5.19 4.61
CA PHE A 167 12.10 -4.89 5.63
C PHE A 167 12.02 -5.98 6.71
N ILE A 168 11.59 -5.57 7.90
CA ILE A 168 11.20 -6.43 9.01
C ILE A 168 9.67 -6.51 8.99
N LEU A 169 9.09 -7.71 8.93
CA LEU A 169 7.65 -7.87 9.13
C LEU A 169 7.31 -7.60 10.59
N ARG A 170 6.44 -6.65 10.84
CA ARG A 170 6.00 -6.29 12.18
C ARG A 170 4.65 -6.89 12.54
N GLU A 171 3.68 -6.80 11.62
CA GLU A 171 2.33 -7.28 11.84
C GLU A 171 1.75 -7.89 10.56
N ASP A 172 0.93 -8.92 10.74
CA ASP A 172 -0.02 -9.44 9.74
C ASP A 172 -1.42 -9.28 10.28
N ILE A 173 -2.16 -8.31 9.75
CA ILE A 173 -3.51 -7.97 10.18
C ILE A 173 -4.50 -8.51 9.16
N ILE A 174 -5.42 -9.35 9.60
CA ILE A 174 -6.47 -9.89 8.74
C ILE A 174 -7.63 -8.89 8.63
N LYS A 175 -7.83 -8.36 7.43
CA LYS A 175 -8.97 -7.53 7.09
C LYS A 175 -10.10 -8.41 6.57
N LEU A 176 -11.15 -8.59 7.33
CA LEU A 176 -12.34 -9.30 6.88
C LEU A 176 -13.15 -8.47 5.89
N GLN A 177 -13.53 -9.09 4.78
CA GLN A 177 -14.39 -8.47 3.79
C GLN A 177 -15.86 -8.64 4.23
N TRP A 178 -16.46 -7.55 4.68
CA TRP A 178 -17.85 -7.53 5.15
C TRP A 178 -18.82 -7.14 4.04
N LYS A 179 -19.97 -7.83 3.95
CA LYS A 179 -21.05 -7.53 2.99
C LYS A 179 -20.64 -7.52 1.51
N MET A 180 -19.86 -8.49 1.07
CA MET A 180 -19.63 -8.72 -0.37
C MET A 180 -20.92 -9.30 -1.01
N LYS A 181 -21.92 -8.44 -1.21
CA LYS A 181 -23.24 -8.84 -1.74
C LYS A 181 -23.15 -9.64 -3.04
N SER A 182 -22.28 -9.22 -3.96
CA SER A 182 -22.18 -9.84 -5.29
C SER A 182 -21.58 -11.26 -5.27
N THR A 183 -20.77 -11.60 -4.28
CA THR A 183 -20.08 -12.88 -4.23
C THR A 183 -20.84 -13.91 -3.37
N ARG A 184 -21.46 -13.48 -2.27
CA ARG A 184 -22.24 -14.37 -1.40
C ARG A 184 -23.53 -14.83 -2.06
N GLU A 185 -24.30 -13.94 -2.71
CA GLU A 185 -25.54 -14.29 -3.41
C GLU A 185 -25.28 -15.23 -4.60
N LYS A 186 -24.12 -15.08 -5.28
CA LYS A 186 -23.71 -15.97 -6.36
C LYS A 186 -23.14 -17.31 -5.84
N TRP A 187 -22.67 -17.35 -4.61
CA TRP A 187 -22.14 -18.55 -3.98
C TRP A 187 -23.24 -19.44 -3.39
N PHE A 188 -24.29 -18.83 -2.86
CA PHE A 188 -25.49 -19.54 -2.42
C PHE A 188 -26.26 -20.04 -3.64
N GLY A 189 -26.27 -21.36 -3.85
CA GLY A 189 -27.02 -22.02 -4.91
C GLY A 189 -26.20 -22.58 -6.07
N LYS A 190 -24.87 -22.30 -6.15
CA LYS A 190 -23.98 -23.02 -7.05
C LYS A 190 -23.17 -24.06 -6.28
N LYS A 191 -23.05 -25.26 -6.84
CA LYS A 191 -22.17 -26.32 -6.30
C LYS A 191 -20.70 -25.94 -6.54
N TYR A 192 -20.15 -25.09 -5.67
CA TYR A 192 -18.72 -24.85 -5.62
C TYR A 192 -18.11 -25.84 -4.61
N ASP A 193 -17.00 -26.43 -5.00
CA ASP A 193 -16.21 -27.41 -4.22
C ASP A 193 -15.02 -26.74 -3.52
N PHE A 194 -15.11 -25.42 -3.22
CA PHE A 194 -14.07 -24.64 -2.57
C PHE A 194 -14.64 -23.50 -1.70
N TYR A 195 -13.88 -23.08 -0.71
CA TYR A 195 -14.27 -22.00 0.20
C TYR A 195 -14.06 -20.63 -0.40
N LEU A 196 -14.90 -19.65 -0.01
CA LEU A 196 -14.74 -18.25 -0.37
C LEU A 196 -13.49 -17.67 0.31
N ILE A 197 -12.70 -16.87 -0.45
CA ILE A 197 -11.67 -16.01 0.13
C ILE A 197 -12.38 -14.76 0.64
N GLY A 198 -12.56 -14.64 1.95
CA GLY A 198 -13.31 -13.54 2.58
C GLY A 198 -12.43 -12.57 3.35
N HIS A 199 -11.14 -12.55 3.08
CA HIS A 199 -10.18 -11.70 3.78
C HIS A 199 -9.08 -11.18 2.86
N GLU A 200 -8.40 -10.17 3.35
CA GLU A 200 -7.17 -9.60 2.82
C GLU A 200 -6.17 -9.48 3.95
N HIS A 201 -4.88 -9.44 3.63
CA HIS A 201 -3.80 -9.22 4.58
C HIS A 201 -3.34 -7.77 4.53
N LEU A 202 -3.28 -7.13 5.68
CA LEU A 202 -2.59 -5.86 5.85
C LEU A 202 -1.26 -6.14 6.54
N TYR A 203 -0.21 -6.27 5.75
CA TYR A 203 1.14 -6.38 6.27
C TYR A 203 1.66 -5.03 6.70
N VAL A 204 2.22 -4.96 7.89
CA VAL A 204 2.94 -3.80 8.38
C VAL A 204 4.41 -4.14 8.47
N PHE A 205 5.20 -3.52 7.62
CA PHE A 205 6.64 -3.63 7.59
C PHE A 205 7.29 -2.45 8.31
N ARG A 206 8.49 -2.67 8.85
CA ARG A 206 9.33 -1.63 9.41
C ARG A 206 10.70 -1.63 8.71
N LYS A 207 11.16 -0.45 8.31
CA LYS A 207 12.57 -0.29 7.90
C LYS A 207 13.45 -0.30 9.17
N PRO A 208 14.56 -1.05 9.20
CA PRO A 208 15.50 -0.99 10.32
C PRO A 208 15.94 0.44 10.64
N GLU A 209 16.22 0.72 11.89
CA GLU A 209 16.88 1.98 12.28
C GLU A 209 18.34 2.01 11.82
N ALA A 210 18.90 3.20 11.66
CA ALA A 210 20.31 3.36 11.32
C ALA A 210 21.18 2.72 12.41
N GLY A 211 22.06 1.79 12.03
CA GLY A 211 22.96 1.08 12.95
C GLY A 211 22.29 -0.02 13.80
N GLU A 212 21.02 -0.31 13.57
CA GLU A 212 20.30 -1.34 14.32
C GLU A 212 20.85 -2.76 14.03
N LYS A 213 21.06 -3.56 15.07
CA LYS A 213 21.44 -4.97 14.93
C LYS A 213 20.22 -5.80 14.50
N VAL A 214 20.07 -6.01 13.20
CA VAL A 214 18.91 -6.72 12.61
C VAL A 214 18.87 -8.22 12.92
N THR A 215 19.98 -8.80 13.40
CA THR A 215 20.06 -10.23 13.74
C THR A 215 19.03 -10.67 14.80
N LYS A 216 18.59 -9.75 15.66
CA LYS A 216 17.53 -10.00 16.65
C LYS A 216 16.13 -10.17 16.02
N PHE A 217 15.97 -9.77 14.75
CA PHE A 217 14.70 -9.85 14.01
C PHE A 217 14.74 -10.87 12.87
N ARG A 218 15.77 -11.72 12.81
CA ARG A 218 15.98 -12.66 11.69
C ARG A 218 14.73 -13.47 11.36
N GLU A 219 13.95 -13.88 12.37
CA GLU A 219 12.71 -14.66 12.19
C GLU A 219 11.55 -13.85 11.56
N SER A 220 11.66 -12.51 11.52
CA SER A 220 10.72 -11.57 10.89
C SER A 220 11.30 -10.93 9.62
N MET A 221 12.41 -11.45 9.13
CA MET A 221 13.12 -11.01 7.94
C MET A 221 13.36 -12.20 7.01
N LYS A 222 14.00 -11.96 5.86
CA LYS A 222 14.51 -13.04 5.02
C LYS A 222 15.62 -13.79 5.75
N TRP A 223 15.49 -15.11 5.88
CA TRP A 223 16.42 -15.98 6.62
C TRP A 223 17.03 -17.11 5.79
N TRP A 224 16.78 -17.11 4.46
CA TRP A 224 17.36 -18.07 3.50
C TRP A 224 18.37 -17.41 2.55
#